data_0c2155004ba1d5331df4a991a399607c
#
_entry.id   0c2155004ba1d5331df4a991a399607c
#
_cell.length_a   1.000
_cell.length_b   1.000
_cell.length_c   1.000
_cell.angle_alpha   90.00
_cell.angle_beta   90.00
_cell.angle_gamma   90.00
#
_symmetry.space_group_name_H-M   'P 1'
#
loop_
_entity.id
_entity.type
_entity.pdbx_description
1 polymer ?
#
loop_
_entity_poly.entity_id
_entity_poly.type
_entity_poly.pdbx_seq_one_letter_code
_entity_poly.pdbx_strand_id
1 'polypeptide(L)'
;MNINKESIIAFAKKYKYIIAASAAAVAVLILIIALASGGGNENEASKPVEWGEGITEGIPEFEGTLTSRAGGEGYAAFYYENVTSEQVGGYTSLIETECNTSFSSDKYPRTAKYGEKTIIIHYNVTEMKMSVTVTESLSQESSNEDK
;
A
#
# COMPACT_ATOMS: atom_id res chain seq x y z
N MET A 1 -7.72 36.43 -12.28
CA MET A 1 -8.14 35.60 -11.14
C MET A 1 -7.08 35.66 -10.06
N ASN A 2 -7.26 36.53 -9.05
CA ASN A 2 -6.27 36.70 -7.97
C ASN A 2 -6.46 35.59 -6.95
N ILE A 3 -5.57 34.61 -6.98
CA ILE A 3 -5.52 33.57 -5.97
C ILE A 3 -4.86 34.18 -4.72
N ASN A 4 -5.65 34.36 -3.67
CA ASN A 4 -5.18 34.95 -2.41
C ASN A 4 -4.14 34.04 -1.76
N LYS A 5 -2.92 34.56 -1.52
CA LYS A 5 -1.81 33.83 -0.88
C LYS A 5 -2.18 33.22 0.47
N GLU A 6 -3.08 33.86 1.20
CA GLU A 6 -3.54 33.35 2.52
C GLU A 6 -4.37 32.05 2.39
N SER A 7 -5.17 31.93 1.32
CA SER A 7 -5.92 30.69 1.04
C SER A 7 -4.99 29.51 0.71
N ILE A 8 -3.88 29.77 0.02
CA ILE A 8 -2.89 28.74 -0.32
C ILE A 8 -2.18 28.25 0.93
N ILE A 9 -1.81 29.18 1.83
CA ILE A 9 -1.12 28.85 3.09
C ILE A 9 -2.05 28.06 4.04
N ALA A 10 -3.32 28.46 4.13
CA ALA A 10 -4.32 27.75 4.93
C ALA A 10 -4.58 26.34 4.40
N PHE A 11 -4.67 26.19 3.07
CA PHE A 11 -4.82 24.91 2.39
C PHE A 11 -3.58 24.00 2.65
N ALA A 12 -2.39 24.52 2.46
CA ALA A 12 -1.14 23.81 2.70
C ALA A 12 -0.99 23.35 4.17
N LYS A 13 -1.44 24.17 5.13
CA LYS A 13 -1.39 23.86 6.56
C LYS A 13 -2.39 22.76 6.96
N LYS A 14 -3.58 22.77 6.35
CA LYS A 14 -4.62 21.77 6.59
C LYS A 14 -4.28 20.40 6.00
N TYR A 15 -3.59 20.39 4.86
CA TYR A 15 -3.31 19.17 4.10
C TYR A 15 -1.86 18.67 4.21
N LYS A 16 -1.00 19.33 5.01
CA LYS A 16 0.41 18.93 5.14
C LYS A 16 0.61 17.47 5.58
N TYR A 17 -0.28 16.95 6.42
CA TYR A 17 -0.24 15.55 6.87
C TYR A 17 -0.74 14.57 5.82
N ILE A 18 -1.73 14.98 5.01
CA ILE A 18 -2.25 14.19 3.88
C ILE A 18 -1.21 14.14 2.77
N ILE A 19 -0.54 15.26 2.49
CA ILE A 19 0.52 15.33 1.49
C ILE A 19 1.74 14.53 1.92
N ALA A 20 2.13 14.56 3.21
CA ALA A 20 3.23 13.76 3.72
C ALA A 20 2.93 12.25 3.68
N ALA A 21 1.69 11.83 4.02
CA ALA A 21 1.26 10.44 3.93
C ALA A 21 1.19 9.95 2.47
N SER A 22 0.73 10.80 1.54
CA SER A 22 0.66 10.47 0.12
C SER A 22 2.04 10.43 -0.53
N ALA A 23 2.97 11.30 -0.14
CA ALA A 23 4.34 11.31 -0.64
C ALA A 23 5.11 10.04 -0.22
N ALA A 24 4.91 9.56 1.00
CA ALA A 24 5.50 8.31 1.46
C ALA A 24 4.93 7.10 0.68
N ALA A 25 3.63 7.06 0.45
CA ALA A 25 2.98 6.01 -0.35
C ALA A 25 3.45 6.02 -1.81
N VAL A 26 3.61 7.20 -2.41
CA VAL A 26 4.11 7.36 -3.77
C VAL A 26 5.59 6.99 -3.86
N ALA A 27 6.41 7.33 -2.87
CA ALA A 27 7.82 6.94 -2.84
C ALA A 27 8.01 5.41 -2.75
N VAL A 28 7.20 4.73 -1.95
CA VAL A 28 7.18 3.26 -1.88
C VAL A 28 6.71 2.67 -3.21
N LEU A 29 5.70 3.26 -3.86
CA LEU A 29 5.21 2.80 -5.16
C LEU A 29 6.27 2.98 -6.26
N ILE A 30 7.00 4.10 -6.28
CA ILE A 30 8.08 4.36 -7.24
C ILE A 30 9.25 3.39 -7.01
N LEU A 31 9.59 3.09 -5.76
CA LEU A 31 10.64 2.13 -5.42
C LEU A 31 10.27 0.72 -5.91
N ILE A 32 9.03 0.31 -5.74
CA ILE A 32 8.51 -0.99 -6.19
C ILE A 32 8.54 -1.07 -7.74
N ILE A 33 8.15 -0.01 -8.43
CA ILE A 33 8.17 0.04 -9.90
C ILE A 33 9.62 0.01 -10.43
N ALA A 34 10.55 0.70 -9.78
CA ALA A 34 11.96 0.70 -10.16
C ALA A 34 12.61 -0.68 -10.00
N LEU A 35 12.21 -1.45 -8.99
CA LEU A 35 12.67 -2.83 -8.77
C LEU A 35 12.05 -3.82 -9.76
N ALA A 36 10.81 -3.58 -10.20
CA ALA A 36 10.13 -4.42 -11.19
C ALA A 36 10.61 -4.18 -12.64
N SER A 37 11.28 -3.05 -12.90
CA SER A 37 11.72 -2.65 -14.26
C SER A 37 13.11 -3.17 -14.64
N GLY A 38 13.68 -4.15 -13.95
CA GLY A 38 14.85 -4.90 -14.37
C GLY A 38 16.08 -4.05 -14.72
N GLY A 39 16.76 -3.53 -13.73
CA GLY A 39 18.10 -2.98 -13.84
C GLY A 39 19.01 -3.69 -12.84
N GLY A 40 19.87 -4.59 -13.32
CA GLY A 40 20.64 -5.48 -12.50
C GLY A 40 21.54 -4.77 -11.49
N ASN A 41 21.43 -5.24 -10.26
CA ASN A 41 22.55 -5.42 -9.35
C ASN A 41 22.26 -6.71 -8.57
N GLU A 42 23.03 -7.74 -8.88
CA GLU A 42 23.11 -8.98 -8.09
C GLU A 42 23.71 -8.62 -6.72
N ASN A 43 22.86 -8.32 -5.76
CA ASN A 43 23.24 -8.42 -4.35
C ASN A 43 22.01 -8.82 -3.54
N GLU A 44 22.10 -10.06 -3.03
CA GLU A 44 21.14 -10.75 -2.18
C GLU A 44 19.78 -10.98 -2.85
N ALA A 45 19.65 -12.14 -3.47
CA ALA A 45 18.38 -12.69 -3.92
C ALA A 45 17.40 -12.69 -2.73
N SER A 46 16.54 -11.68 -2.66
CA SER A 46 15.38 -11.69 -1.78
C SER A 46 14.61 -12.97 -2.07
N LYS A 47 14.45 -13.83 -1.06
CA LYS A 47 13.67 -15.05 -1.20
C LYS A 47 12.29 -14.64 -1.75
N PRO A 48 11.73 -15.40 -2.72
CA PRO A 48 10.39 -15.11 -3.19
C PRO A 48 9.44 -15.14 -1.98
N VAL A 49 8.73 -14.04 -1.76
CA VAL A 49 7.75 -13.95 -0.69
C VAL A 49 6.56 -14.81 -1.08
N GLU A 50 6.21 -15.77 -0.24
CA GLU A 50 4.99 -16.57 -0.38
C GLU A 50 3.87 -15.92 0.43
N TRP A 51 2.62 -16.06 -0.09
CA TRP A 51 1.45 -15.60 0.67
C TRP A 51 1.22 -16.53 1.87
N GLY A 52 0.74 -15.95 2.98
CA GLY A 52 0.47 -16.69 4.21
C GLY A 52 1.68 -16.87 5.13
N GLU A 53 2.85 -16.37 4.74
CA GLU A 53 4.06 -16.41 5.54
C GLU A 53 4.55 -15.00 5.93
N GLY A 54 5.17 -14.89 7.08
CA GLY A 54 5.81 -13.66 7.53
C GLY A 54 4.83 -12.48 7.60
N ILE A 55 5.09 -11.43 6.81
CA ILE A 55 4.30 -10.21 6.86
C ILE A 55 2.85 -10.39 6.37
N THR A 56 2.57 -11.40 5.54
CA THR A 56 1.23 -11.69 5.02
C THR A 56 0.44 -12.68 5.88
N GLU A 57 1.04 -13.22 6.94
CA GLU A 57 0.36 -14.15 7.84
C GLU A 57 -0.91 -13.53 8.46
N GLY A 58 -2.01 -14.28 8.38
CA GLY A 58 -3.33 -13.86 8.87
C GLY A 58 -4.10 -12.93 7.95
N ILE A 59 -3.57 -12.63 6.76
CA ILE A 59 -4.26 -11.85 5.73
C ILE A 59 -4.76 -12.81 4.65
N PRO A 60 -6.05 -12.81 4.27
CA PRO A 60 -6.56 -13.70 3.24
C PRO A 60 -5.90 -13.45 1.89
N GLU A 61 -5.59 -14.52 1.17
CA GLU A 61 -5.01 -14.45 -0.17
C GLU A 61 -6.09 -14.05 -1.19
N PHE A 62 -5.70 -13.24 -2.18
CA PHE A 62 -6.56 -12.95 -3.31
C PHE A 62 -6.51 -14.09 -4.33
N GLU A 63 -7.66 -14.66 -4.65
CA GLU A 63 -7.81 -15.69 -5.69
C GLU A 63 -7.86 -15.04 -7.08
N GLY A 64 -6.72 -14.90 -7.74
CA GLY A 64 -6.62 -14.30 -9.06
C GLY A 64 -5.36 -14.69 -9.81
N THR A 65 -5.20 -14.16 -11.01
CA THR A 65 -4.00 -14.43 -11.84
C THR A 65 -2.83 -13.59 -11.34
N LEU A 66 -1.99 -14.19 -10.51
CA LEU A 66 -0.77 -13.58 -10.03
C LEU A 66 0.25 -13.48 -11.18
N THR A 67 0.75 -12.28 -11.44
CA THR A 67 1.73 -12.03 -12.50
C THR A 67 3.14 -11.80 -11.97
N SER A 68 3.27 -11.17 -10.82
CA SER A 68 4.55 -10.98 -10.17
C SER A 68 4.39 -10.76 -8.67
N ARG A 69 5.47 -10.96 -7.96
CA ARG A 69 5.57 -10.70 -6.53
C ARG A 69 6.92 -10.09 -6.20
N ALA A 70 6.95 -9.24 -5.21
CA ALA A 70 8.15 -8.61 -4.68
C ALA A 70 8.05 -8.56 -3.16
N GLY A 71 9.16 -8.66 -2.48
CA GLY A 71 9.15 -8.58 -1.04
C GLY A 71 10.54 -8.51 -0.46
N GLY A 72 10.62 -8.16 0.81
CA GLY A 72 11.84 -8.01 1.58
C GLY A 72 11.51 -7.91 3.05
N GLU A 73 12.46 -7.44 3.82
CA GLU A 73 12.26 -7.21 5.24
C GLU A 73 11.18 -6.13 5.44
N GLY A 74 10.10 -6.49 6.14
CA GLY A 74 9.01 -5.58 6.48
C GLY A 74 8.03 -5.23 5.35
N TYR A 75 8.09 -5.86 4.18
CA TYR A 75 7.08 -5.66 3.14
C TYR A 75 6.91 -6.86 2.20
N ALA A 76 5.72 -6.95 1.60
CA ALA A 76 5.40 -7.86 0.50
C ALA A 76 4.43 -7.18 -0.47
N ALA A 77 4.58 -7.39 -1.76
CA ALA A 77 3.71 -6.88 -2.81
C ALA A 77 3.40 -7.96 -3.84
N PHE A 78 2.14 -8.07 -4.21
CA PHE A 78 1.61 -9.06 -5.16
C PHE A 78 0.84 -8.34 -6.26
N TYR A 79 1.06 -8.71 -7.50
CA TYR A 79 0.49 -8.07 -8.68
C TYR A 79 -0.37 -9.06 -9.43
N TYR A 80 -1.58 -8.64 -9.76
CA TYR A 80 -2.60 -9.45 -10.42
C TYR A 80 -3.11 -8.78 -11.68
N GLU A 81 -3.45 -9.58 -12.69
CA GLU A 81 -4.07 -9.15 -13.94
C GLU A 81 -5.44 -9.79 -14.15
N ASN A 82 -6.22 -9.21 -15.05
CA ASN A 82 -7.59 -9.65 -15.38
C ASN A 82 -8.51 -9.64 -14.16
N VAL A 83 -8.34 -8.66 -13.28
CA VAL A 83 -9.13 -8.49 -12.06
C VAL A 83 -10.31 -7.59 -12.33
N THR A 84 -11.52 -8.04 -12.02
CA THR A 84 -12.74 -7.23 -12.13
C THR A 84 -12.98 -6.39 -10.89
N SER A 85 -13.74 -5.30 -11.02
CA SER A 85 -14.14 -4.47 -9.88
C SER A 85 -14.93 -5.24 -8.82
N GLU A 86 -15.71 -6.24 -9.24
CA GLU A 86 -16.46 -7.10 -8.33
C GLU A 86 -15.54 -7.99 -7.48
N GLN A 87 -14.51 -8.57 -8.11
CA GLN A 87 -13.50 -9.36 -7.39
C GLN A 87 -12.74 -8.50 -6.36
N VAL A 88 -12.37 -7.27 -6.74
CA VAL A 88 -11.71 -6.35 -5.78
C VAL A 88 -12.65 -5.99 -4.65
N GLY A 89 -13.93 -5.72 -4.93
CA GLY A 89 -14.95 -5.43 -3.92
C GLY A 89 -15.14 -6.61 -2.95
N GLY A 90 -15.24 -7.83 -3.47
CA GLY A 90 -15.32 -9.05 -2.67
C GLY A 90 -14.10 -9.24 -1.79
N TYR A 91 -12.91 -9.04 -2.34
CA TYR A 91 -11.66 -9.19 -1.60
C TYR A 91 -11.48 -8.14 -0.50
N THR A 92 -11.83 -6.88 -0.76
CA THR A 92 -11.80 -5.84 0.29
C THR A 92 -12.75 -6.19 1.44
N SER A 93 -13.96 -6.67 1.14
CA SER A 93 -14.92 -7.11 2.16
C SER A 93 -14.44 -8.33 2.95
N LEU A 94 -13.74 -9.26 2.29
CA LEU A 94 -13.12 -10.41 2.95
C LEU A 94 -12.05 -9.97 3.96
N ILE A 95 -11.15 -9.06 3.55
CA ILE A 95 -10.13 -8.50 4.45
C ILE A 95 -10.80 -7.79 5.64
N GLU A 96 -11.81 -6.95 5.40
CA GLU A 96 -12.51 -6.25 6.47
C GLU A 96 -13.11 -7.21 7.49
N THR A 97 -13.66 -8.32 7.02
CA THR A 97 -14.28 -9.33 7.88
C THR A 97 -13.25 -10.16 8.63
N GLU A 98 -12.27 -10.75 7.93
CA GLU A 98 -11.33 -11.69 8.53
C GLU A 98 -10.24 -10.99 9.37
N CYS A 99 -9.79 -9.83 8.93
CA CYS A 99 -8.81 -9.03 9.68
C CYS A 99 -9.46 -8.10 10.70
N ASN A 100 -10.80 -8.05 10.80
CA ASN A 100 -11.56 -7.14 11.66
C ASN A 100 -11.07 -5.69 11.56
N THR A 101 -11.00 -5.19 10.34
CA THR A 101 -10.47 -3.86 10.00
C THR A 101 -11.43 -3.13 9.06
N SER A 102 -11.10 -1.90 8.69
CA SER A 102 -11.83 -1.13 7.69
C SER A 102 -10.86 -0.37 6.81
N PHE A 103 -11.19 -0.25 5.54
CA PHE A 103 -10.42 0.58 4.62
C PHE A 103 -10.71 2.06 4.81
N SER A 104 -9.66 2.88 4.76
CA SER A 104 -9.71 4.32 5.02
C SER A 104 -10.46 5.13 3.95
N SER A 105 -10.71 4.56 2.79
CA SER A 105 -11.28 5.26 1.63
C SER A 105 -12.00 4.30 0.68
N ASP A 106 -13.02 4.80 -0.02
CA ASP A 106 -13.65 4.10 -1.15
C ASP A 106 -12.88 4.28 -2.47
N LYS A 107 -11.86 5.14 -2.48
CA LYS A 107 -11.01 5.41 -3.64
C LYS A 107 -9.68 4.72 -3.52
N TYR A 108 -9.16 4.24 -4.64
CA TYR A 108 -7.84 3.62 -4.69
C TYR A 108 -6.71 4.68 -4.70
N PRO A 109 -5.58 4.42 -4.06
CA PRO A 109 -5.31 3.24 -3.22
C PRO A 109 -6.14 3.24 -1.93
N ARG A 110 -6.62 2.05 -1.54
CA ARG A 110 -7.30 1.83 -0.26
C ARG A 110 -6.30 1.30 0.76
N THR A 111 -6.37 1.76 1.99
CA THR A 111 -5.46 1.32 3.06
C THR A 111 -6.26 0.85 4.27
N ALA A 112 -5.82 -0.26 4.88
CA ALA A 112 -6.36 -0.79 6.12
C ALA A 112 -5.23 -1.14 7.08
N LYS A 113 -5.51 -1.13 8.37
CA LYS A 113 -4.58 -1.52 9.43
C LYS A 113 -4.95 -2.91 9.95
N TYR A 114 -3.96 -3.77 10.11
CA TYR A 114 -4.09 -5.09 10.70
C TYR A 114 -2.95 -5.35 11.69
N GLY A 115 -3.18 -5.10 12.97
CA GLY A 115 -2.12 -5.08 13.98
C GLY A 115 -1.08 -4.00 13.65
N GLU A 116 0.18 -4.40 13.61
CA GLU A 116 1.30 -3.54 13.22
C GLU A 116 1.53 -3.49 11.70
N LYS A 117 0.63 -4.07 10.92
CA LYS A 117 0.72 -4.12 9.45
C LYS A 117 -0.20 -3.08 8.81
N THR A 118 0.18 -2.62 7.64
CA THR A 118 -0.68 -1.82 6.76
C THR A 118 -0.89 -2.58 5.47
N ILE A 119 -2.15 -2.80 5.11
CA ILE A 119 -2.57 -3.41 3.85
C ILE A 119 -2.93 -2.29 2.90
N ILE A 120 -2.37 -2.29 1.70
CA ILE A 120 -2.61 -1.29 0.66
C ILE A 120 -3.09 -2.02 -0.59
N ILE A 121 -4.27 -1.67 -1.08
CA ILE A 121 -4.81 -2.18 -2.34
C ILE A 121 -4.83 -1.04 -3.35
N HIS A 122 -4.16 -1.25 -4.46
CA HIS A 122 -4.24 -0.40 -5.64
C HIS A 122 -4.96 -1.16 -6.76
N TYR A 123 -5.90 -0.50 -7.44
CA TYR A 123 -6.63 -1.09 -8.55
C TYR A 123 -6.78 -0.09 -9.68
N ASN A 124 -6.40 -0.52 -10.88
CA ASN A 124 -6.63 0.22 -12.12
C ASN A 124 -7.75 -0.47 -12.90
N VAL A 125 -8.94 0.15 -12.89
CA VAL A 125 -10.15 -0.39 -13.53
C VAL A 125 -10.00 -0.50 -15.05
N THR A 126 -9.27 0.41 -15.67
CA THR A 126 -9.08 0.43 -17.13
C THR A 126 -8.17 -0.71 -17.60
N GLU A 127 -7.12 -0.98 -16.85
CA GLU A 127 -6.17 -2.05 -17.15
C GLU A 127 -6.54 -3.39 -16.52
N MET A 128 -7.56 -3.42 -15.67
CA MET A 128 -7.97 -4.59 -14.89
C MET A 128 -6.79 -5.19 -14.10
N LYS A 129 -5.94 -4.32 -13.54
CA LYS A 129 -4.76 -4.70 -12.75
C LYS A 129 -4.93 -4.30 -11.30
N MET A 130 -4.55 -5.20 -10.41
CA MET A 130 -4.56 -4.96 -8.97
C MET A 130 -3.18 -5.25 -8.37
N SER A 131 -2.80 -4.48 -7.37
CA SER A 131 -1.71 -4.84 -6.46
C SER A 131 -2.18 -4.85 -5.02
N VAL A 132 -1.68 -5.81 -4.26
CA VAL A 132 -1.86 -5.89 -2.82
C VAL A 132 -0.48 -5.77 -2.20
N THR A 133 -0.28 -4.76 -1.39
CA THR A 133 0.98 -4.52 -0.68
C THR A 133 0.72 -4.57 0.82
N VAL A 134 1.53 -5.32 1.53
CA VAL A 134 1.54 -5.37 2.99
C VAL A 134 2.87 -4.82 3.48
N THR A 135 2.83 -3.87 4.40
CA THR A 135 4.02 -3.28 5.00
C THR A 135 3.90 -3.27 6.52
N GLU A 136 5.01 -3.36 7.22
CA GLU A 136 5.03 -3.04 8.63
C GLU A 136 4.69 -1.56 8.83
N SER A 137 3.86 -1.28 9.84
CA SER A 137 3.64 0.10 10.25
C SER A 137 4.92 0.58 10.94
N LEU A 138 5.60 1.53 10.35
CA LEU A 138 6.65 2.24 11.06
C LEU A 138 6.02 2.87 12.30
N SER A 139 6.28 2.29 13.46
CA SER A 139 5.99 2.94 14.74
C SER A 139 6.78 4.25 14.73
N GLN A 140 6.07 5.38 14.62
CA GLN A 140 6.68 6.65 14.94
C GLN A 140 6.97 6.60 16.44
N GLU A 141 8.21 6.28 16.79
CA GLU A 141 8.73 6.68 18.10
C GLU A 141 8.56 8.20 18.20
N SER A 142 7.49 8.61 18.87
CA SER A 142 7.40 9.99 19.35
C SER A 142 8.48 10.14 20.41
N SER A 143 9.64 10.62 20.01
CA SER A 143 10.60 11.17 20.94
C SER A 143 9.95 12.40 21.58
N ASN A 144 9.25 12.16 22.70
CA ASN A 144 9.01 13.20 23.68
C ASN A 144 10.37 13.51 24.33
N GLU A 145 11.12 14.42 23.74
CA GLU A 145 12.13 15.16 24.48
C GLU A 145 11.40 16.20 25.32
N ASP A 146 11.11 15.80 26.55
CA ASP A 146 10.88 16.71 27.65
C ASP A 146 12.15 17.56 27.89
N LYS A 147 12.01 18.86 27.68
CA LYS A 147 12.76 19.88 28.40
C LYS A 147 11.98 21.17 28.53
#